data_c45cc15e40636aa6e76bd2f8a56243cc
#
_entry.id   c45cc15e40636aa6e76bd2f8a56243cc
#
_cell.length_a   1.000
_cell.length_b   1.000
_cell.length_c   1.000
_cell.angle_alpha   90.00
_cell.angle_beta   90.00
_cell.angle_gamma   90.00
#
_symmetry.space_group_name_H-M   'P 1'
#
loop_
_entity.id
_entity.type
_entity.pdbx_description
1 polymer ?
#
loop_
_entity_poly.entity_id
_entity_poly.type
_entity_poly.pdbx_seq_one_letter_code
_entity_poly.pdbx_strand_id
1 'polypeptide(L)'
;VGYQDIYDNAWTLYPGVGYSATGLISNVPDLLKWVDALCTNKLISEKSFKEMTTPYKGNYGYGFVVSKDSNMISHTGKIDKYNAALVFTKDENQIYIALSNYSNSSPINLFNNIQKTLAPFYG
;
A
#
# COMPACT_ATOMS: atom_id res chain seq x y z
N VAL A 1 1.05 7.18 -17.47
CA VAL A 1 1.70 6.29 -18.44
C VAL A 1 2.65 5.38 -17.68
N GLY A 2 2.58 4.07 -17.93
CA GLY A 2 3.49 3.09 -17.37
C GLY A 2 4.65 2.78 -18.30
N TYR A 3 5.78 2.39 -17.76
CA TYR A 3 6.98 2.03 -18.51
C TYR A 3 7.42 0.60 -18.16
N GLN A 4 7.80 -0.18 -19.16
CA GLN A 4 8.42 -1.48 -18.98
C GLN A 4 9.92 -1.33 -18.77
N ASP A 5 10.49 -0.47 -19.59
CA ASP A 5 11.85 0.02 -19.57
C ASP A 5 11.84 1.54 -19.74
N ILE A 6 12.99 2.18 -19.63
CA ILE A 6 13.13 3.62 -19.88
C ILE A 6 12.76 4.03 -21.30
N TYR A 7 12.65 3.08 -22.23
CA TYR A 7 12.36 3.34 -23.65
C TYR A 7 11.02 2.78 -24.12
N ASP A 8 10.29 2.04 -23.28
CA ASP A 8 9.08 1.35 -23.70
C ASP A 8 7.87 1.80 -22.86
N ASN A 9 6.86 2.36 -23.54
CA ASN A 9 5.61 2.75 -22.91
C ASN A 9 4.82 1.51 -22.50
N ALA A 10 4.41 1.45 -21.25
CA ALA A 10 3.54 0.40 -20.77
C ALA A 10 2.17 0.46 -21.45
N TRP A 11 1.70 -0.67 -21.90
CA TRP A 11 0.31 -0.86 -22.22
C TRP A 11 -0.53 -0.71 -20.97
N THR A 12 -1.56 0.07 -21.05
CA THR A 12 -2.47 0.25 -19.93
C THR A 12 -3.55 -0.83 -20.01
N LEU A 13 -3.56 -1.72 -19.02
CA LEU A 13 -4.68 -2.65 -18.87
C LEU A 13 -5.97 -1.88 -18.66
N TYR A 14 -7.05 -2.38 -19.27
CA TYR A 14 -8.36 -1.80 -19.10
C TYR A 14 -8.77 -1.90 -17.61
N PRO A 15 -9.06 -0.79 -16.92
CA PRO A 15 -9.28 -0.79 -15.47
C PRO A 15 -10.38 -1.75 -14.99
N GLY A 16 -11.33 -2.07 -15.84
CA GLY A 16 -12.44 -2.98 -15.51
C GLY A 16 -12.07 -4.46 -15.38
N VAL A 17 -10.87 -4.86 -15.79
CA VAL A 17 -10.49 -6.30 -15.79
C VAL A 17 -10.37 -6.88 -14.40
N GLY A 18 -9.99 -6.08 -13.42
CA GLY A 18 -9.76 -6.54 -12.05
C GLY A 18 -10.92 -6.29 -11.09
N TYR A 19 -12.03 -5.73 -11.54
CA TYR A 19 -13.17 -5.39 -10.68
C TYR A 19 -12.75 -4.60 -9.43
N SER A 20 -13.24 -5.02 -8.25
CA SER A 20 -12.91 -4.41 -6.95
C SER A 20 -11.48 -4.68 -6.47
N ALA A 21 -10.73 -5.56 -7.12
CA ALA A 21 -9.36 -5.87 -6.75
C ALA A 21 -8.33 -4.90 -7.35
N THR A 22 -8.71 -4.16 -8.40
CA THR A 22 -7.80 -3.24 -9.13
C THR A 22 -8.58 -2.07 -9.74
N GLY A 23 -7.91 -1.28 -10.57
CA GLY A 23 -8.57 -0.25 -11.38
C GLY A 23 -8.65 1.13 -10.74
N LEU A 24 -8.22 1.28 -9.49
CA LEU A 24 -8.08 2.59 -8.86
C LEU A 24 -6.87 3.33 -9.45
N ILE A 25 -7.11 4.55 -9.91
CA ILE A 25 -6.06 5.50 -10.31
C ILE A 25 -5.96 6.55 -9.21
N SER A 26 -4.78 6.73 -8.66
CA SER A 26 -4.56 7.68 -7.57
C SER A 26 -3.16 8.29 -7.63
N ASN A 27 -2.87 9.13 -6.67
CA ASN A 27 -1.57 9.75 -6.42
C ASN A 27 -1.21 9.65 -4.94
N VAL A 28 0.06 9.90 -4.59
CA VAL A 28 0.53 9.80 -3.21
C VAL A 28 -0.20 10.73 -2.25
N PRO A 29 -0.45 12.03 -2.56
CA PRO A 29 -1.19 12.92 -1.68
C PRO A 29 -2.63 12.47 -1.38
N ASP A 30 -3.34 11.92 -2.36
CA ASP A 30 -4.71 11.47 -2.14
C ASP A 30 -4.76 10.14 -1.37
N LEU A 31 -3.80 9.25 -1.59
CA LEU A 31 -3.66 8.04 -0.76
C LEU A 31 -3.31 8.39 0.69
N LEU A 32 -2.49 9.41 0.93
CA LEU A 32 -2.21 9.89 2.28
C LEU A 32 -3.48 10.39 2.98
N LYS A 33 -4.29 11.21 2.30
CA LYS A 33 -5.60 11.66 2.83
C LYS A 33 -6.54 10.49 3.10
N TRP A 34 -6.51 9.47 2.25
CA TRP A 34 -7.32 8.27 2.44
C TRP A 34 -6.90 7.49 3.67
N VAL A 35 -5.58 7.31 3.92
CA VAL A 35 -5.07 6.67 5.14
C VAL A 35 -5.49 7.46 6.38
N ASP A 36 -5.30 8.78 6.40
CA ASP A 36 -5.76 9.65 7.50
C ASP A 36 -7.26 9.47 7.76
N ALA A 37 -8.07 9.53 6.72
CA ALA A 37 -9.51 9.37 6.86
C ALA A 37 -9.94 7.97 7.31
N LEU A 38 -9.17 6.94 6.96
CA LEU A 38 -9.41 5.57 7.40
C LEU A 38 -9.06 5.40 8.88
N CYS A 39 -7.88 5.84 9.31
CA CYS A 39 -7.38 5.70 10.67
C CYS A 39 -8.14 6.59 11.67
N THR A 40 -8.63 7.75 11.22
CA THR A 40 -9.42 8.67 12.05
C THR A 40 -10.93 8.38 12.04
N ASN A 41 -11.33 7.22 11.52
CA ASN A 41 -12.73 6.76 11.46
C ASN A 41 -13.68 7.69 10.69
N LYS A 42 -13.18 8.48 9.75
CA LYS A 42 -13.99 9.34 8.88
C LYS A 42 -14.66 8.55 7.74
N LEU A 43 -14.08 7.39 7.33
CA LEU A 43 -14.61 6.56 6.25
C LEU A 43 -15.45 5.39 6.76
N ILE A 44 -15.02 4.77 7.83
CA ILE A 44 -15.68 3.60 8.44
C ILE A 44 -15.62 3.76 9.97
N SER A 45 -16.50 3.02 10.67
CA SER A 45 -16.50 3.04 12.14
C SER A 45 -15.21 2.42 12.72
N GLU A 46 -14.86 2.79 13.94
CA GLU A 46 -13.76 2.17 14.69
C GLU A 46 -13.92 0.64 14.74
N LYS A 47 -15.12 0.15 14.96
CA LYS A 47 -15.41 -1.29 14.94
C LYS A 47 -15.05 -1.91 13.60
N SER A 48 -15.47 -1.31 12.49
CA SER A 48 -15.19 -1.81 11.15
C SER A 48 -13.69 -1.73 10.83
N PHE A 49 -13.01 -0.67 11.25
CA PHE A 49 -11.55 -0.53 11.10
C PHE A 49 -10.81 -1.62 11.89
N LYS A 50 -11.24 -1.88 13.12
CA LYS A 50 -10.69 -2.97 13.93
C LYS A 50 -10.89 -4.33 13.28
N GLU A 51 -12.08 -4.61 12.76
CA GLU A 51 -12.35 -5.85 12.03
C GLU A 51 -11.47 -5.96 10.76
N MET A 52 -11.38 -4.89 9.98
CA MET A 52 -10.56 -4.82 8.76
C MET A 52 -9.08 -5.11 9.03
N THR A 53 -8.57 -4.61 10.15
CA THR A 53 -7.17 -4.70 10.56
C THR A 53 -6.89 -5.80 11.58
N THR A 54 -7.79 -6.75 11.71
CA THR A 54 -7.60 -7.96 12.52
C THR A 54 -7.32 -9.12 11.58
N PRO A 55 -6.20 -9.86 11.75
CA PRO A 55 -5.89 -11.02 10.92
C PRO A 55 -6.97 -12.10 11.06
N TYR A 56 -7.54 -12.52 9.93
CA TYR A 56 -8.52 -13.59 9.87
C TYR A 56 -7.89 -14.92 9.46
N LYS A 57 -7.07 -14.91 8.40
CA LYS A 57 -6.36 -16.10 7.92
C LYS A 57 -4.89 -15.73 7.68
N GLY A 58 -4.00 -16.42 8.37
CA GLY A 58 -2.58 -16.04 8.36
C GLY A 58 -2.40 -14.64 8.93
N ASN A 59 -1.79 -13.76 8.15
CA ASN A 59 -1.58 -12.35 8.49
C ASN A 59 -2.50 -11.41 7.69
N TYR A 60 -3.61 -11.90 7.12
CA TYR A 60 -4.46 -11.12 6.25
C TYR A 60 -5.80 -10.77 6.91
N GLY A 61 -6.11 -9.47 6.95
CA GLY A 61 -7.42 -8.94 7.31
C GLY A 61 -8.28 -8.69 6.06
N TYR A 62 -9.14 -7.70 6.09
CA TYR A 62 -9.94 -7.34 4.93
C TYR A 62 -9.18 -6.35 4.04
N GLY A 63 -8.52 -6.86 3.00
CA GLY A 63 -7.75 -6.05 2.04
C GLY A 63 -6.36 -5.64 2.51
N PHE A 64 -5.90 -6.08 3.68
CA PHE A 64 -4.60 -5.72 4.22
C PHE A 64 -3.82 -6.92 4.78
N VAL A 65 -2.52 -6.87 4.61
CA VAL A 65 -1.58 -7.65 5.42
C VAL A 65 -1.37 -6.92 6.74
N VAL A 66 -1.53 -7.61 7.84
CA VAL A 66 -1.39 -7.05 9.19
C VAL A 66 -0.24 -7.75 9.90
N SER A 67 0.79 -7.03 10.28
CA SER A 67 1.88 -7.57 11.07
C SER A 67 1.44 -7.80 12.50
N LYS A 68 1.78 -8.98 13.06
CA LYS A 68 1.48 -9.30 14.45
C LYS A 68 2.37 -8.54 15.43
N ASP A 69 3.60 -8.27 15.03
CA ASP A 69 4.63 -7.80 15.94
C ASP A 69 4.91 -6.28 15.85
N SER A 70 4.52 -5.62 14.76
CA SER A 70 4.94 -4.23 14.49
C SER A 70 3.80 -3.24 14.34
N ASN A 71 2.56 -3.61 14.65
CA ASN A 71 1.38 -2.73 14.43
C ASN A 71 1.24 -2.20 12.98
N MET A 72 2.00 -2.77 12.05
CA MET A 72 2.01 -2.35 10.65
C MET A 72 0.88 -3.00 9.86
N ILE A 73 0.27 -2.20 9.03
CA ILE A 73 -0.76 -2.56 8.06
C ILE A 73 -0.20 -2.25 6.69
N SER A 74 -0.32 -3.17 5.75
CA SER A 74 0.25 -2.98 4.42
C SER A 74 -0.56 -3.64 3.33
N HIS A 75 -0.42 -3.13 2.13
CA HIS A 75 -0.80 -3.81 0.91
C HIS A 75 0.13 -3.41 -0.23
N THR A 76 0.38 -4.35 -1.13
CA THR A 76 1.12 -4.09 -2.36
C THR A 76 0.22 -4.29 -3.56
N GLY A 77 0.51 -3.60 -4.63
CA GLY A 77 -0.19 -3.77 -5.91
C GLY A 77 0.81 -3.95 -7.04
N LYS A 78 0.48 -4.89 -7.92
CA LYS A 78 1.18 -5.03 -9.19
C LYS A 78 0.15 -5.35 -10.26
N ILE A 79 0.06 -4.50 -11.25
CA ILE A 79 -0.78 -4.71 -12.41
C ILE A 79 -0.05 -4.18 -13.65
N ASP A 80 0.10 -5.03 -14.65
CA ASP A 80 0.86 -4.72 -15.84
C ASP A 80 2.25 -4.15 -15.48
N LYS A 81 2.49 -2.90 -15.75
CA LYS A 81 3.77 -2.22 -15.54
C LYS A 81 3.73 -1.22 -14.37
N TYR A 82 2.68 -1.28 -13.57
CA TYR A 82 2.52 -0.45 -12.38
C TYR A 82 2.77 -1.25 -11.11
N ASN A 83 3.51 -0.68 -10.19
CA ASN A 83 3.74 -1.24 -8.87
C ASN A 83 3.40 -0.21 -7.81
N ALA A 84 2.81 -0.68 -6.72
CA ALA A 84 2.43 0.13 -5.60
C ALA A 84 2.80 -0.53 -4.27
N ALA A 85 3.11 0.26 -3.27
CA ALA A 85 3.17 -0.18 -1.88
C ALA A 85 2.56 0.90 -0.98
N LEU A 86 1.73 0.44 -0.06
CA LEU A 86 1.17 1.21 1.03
C LEU A 86 1.49 0.49 2.33
N VAL A 87 2.15 1.17 3.26
CA VAL A 87 2.44 0.67 4.60
C VAL A 87 2.13 1.79 5.59
N PHE A 88 1.41 1.49 6.64
CA PHE A 88 1.13 2.45 7.71
C PHE A 88 0.94 1.75 9.05
N THR A 89 1.10 2.48 10.14
CA THR A 89 0.75 2.03 11.49
C THR A 89 -0.65 2.50 11.86
N LYS A 90 -1.34 1.78 12.75
CA LYS A 90 -2.70 2.14 13.20
C LYS A 90 -2.78 3.50 13.87
N ASP A 91 -1.70 3.93 14.46
CA ASP A 91 -1.54 5.22 15.13
C ASP A 91 -1.02 6.34 14.21
N GLU A 92 -0.88 6.05 12.92
CA GLU A 92 -0.39 6.96 11.87
C GLU A 92 1.02 7.54 12.11
N ASN A 93 1.77 6.99 13.06
CA ASN A 93 3.13 7.46 13.35
C ASN A 93 4.08 7.20 12.17
N GLN A 94 3.78 6.20 11.35
CA GLN A 94 4.54 5.90 10.16
C GLN A 94 3.59 5.63 8.99
N ILE A 95 3.78 6.33 7.90
CA ILE A 95 3.08 6.11 6.64
C ILE A 95 4.10 6.10 5.51
N TYR A 96 4.08 5.04 4.73
CA TYR A 96 4.88 4.91 3.53
C TYR A 96 3.96 4.61 2.34
N ILE A 97 4.08 5.42 1.31
CA ILE A 97 3.34 5.27 0.06
C ILE A 97 4.32 5.40 -1.08
N ALA A 98 4.37 4.42 -1.95
CA ALA A 98 5.18 4.49 -3.16
C ALA A 98 4.40 3.94 -4.35
N LEU A 99 4.39 4.70 -5.42
CA LEU A 99 3.80 4.36 -6.70
C LEU A 99 4.87 4.40 -7.78
N SER A 100 4.88 3.42 -8.65
CA SER A 100 5.82 3.34 -9.76
C SER A 100 5.11 2.91 -11.03
N ASN A 101 5.49 3.50 -12.13
CA ASN A 101 5.09 3.13 -13.49
C ASN A 101 6.18 2.34 -14.22
N TYR A 102 7.05 1.66 -13.48
CA TYR A 102 8.13 0.83 -14.02
C TYR A 102 7.97 -0.62 -13.55
N SER A 103 7.90 -1.57 -14.49
CA SER A 103 7.57 -2.98 -14.24
C SER A 103 8.55 -3.70 -13.30
N ASN A 104 9.82 -3.32 -13.33
CA ASN A 104 10.87 -3.95 -12.53
C ASN A 104 11.12 -3.22 -11.20
N SER A 105 10.34 -2.20 -10.88
CA SER A 105 10.40 -1.55 -9.57
C SER A 105 9.83 -2.45 -8.47
N SER A 106 10.34 -2.27 -7.27
CA SER A 106 9.81 -2.94 -6.07
C SER A 106 9.66 -1.92 -4.93
N PRO A 107 8.55 -1.18 -4.88
CA PRO A 107 8.28 -0.20 -3.83
C PRO A 107 8.35 -0.78 -2.43
N ILE A 108 7.94 -2.03 -2.23
CA ILE A 108 8.02 -2.68 -0.92
C ILE A 108 9.46 -3.02 -0.50
N ASN A 109 10.33 -3.38 -1.45
CA ASN A 109 11.74 -3.59 -1.14
C ASN A 109 12.44 -2.29 -0.78
N LEU A 110 12.06 -1.19 -1.41
CA LEU A 110 12.53 0.15 -1.04
C LEU A 110 12.14 0.47 0.42
N PHE A 111 10.88 0.23 0.80
CA PHE A 111 10.43 0.36 2.18
C PHE A 111 11.29 -0.47 3.15
N ASN A 112 11.50 -1.74 2.85
CA ASN A 112 12.28 -2.64 3.70
C ASN A 112 13.74 -2.16 3.86
N ASN A 113 14.33 -1.61 2.81
CA ASN A 113 15.68 -1.04 2.86
C ASN A 113 15.71 0.24 3.71
N ILE A 114 14.73 1.13 3.57
CA ILE A 114 14.59 2.33 4.41
C ILE A 114 14.47 1.93 5.87
N GLN A 115 13.61 0.97 6.22
CA GLN A 115 13.45 0.50 7.58
C GLN A 115 14.76 -0.05 8.17
N LYS A 116 15.49 -0.86 7.42
CA LYS A 116 16.79 -1.37 7.85
C LYS A 116 17.81 -0.25 8.09
N THR A 117 17.82 0.77 7.25
CA THR A 117 18.73 1.91 7.37
C THR A 117 18.38 2.77 8.57
N LEU A 118 17.10 2.94 8.87
CA LEU A 118 16.62 3.79 9.96
C LEU A 118 16.58 3.07 11.32
N ALA A 119 16.52 1.73 11.34
CA ALA A 119 16.42 0.96 12.57
C ALA A 119 17.45 1.35 13.66
N PRO A 120 18.73 1.64 13.35
CA PRO A 120 19.69 2.06 14.36
C PRO A 120 19.39 3.42 15.02
N PHE A 121 18.53 4.24 14.43
CA PHE A 121 18.20 5.59 14.91
C PHE A 121 16.92 5.63 15.76
N TYR A 122 16.12 4.57 15.73
CA TYR A 122 14.82 4.47 16.43
C TYR A 122 14.78 3.35 17.49
N GLY A 123 15.90 2.69 17.70
CA GLY A 123 16.07 1.64 18.70
C GLY A 123 16.27 2.15 20.12
#